data_8292ddcb3ffd8d880dc7f0d00ee109fe
#
_entry.id   8292ddcb3ffd8d880dc7f0d00ee109fe
#
_cell.length_a   1.000
_cell.length_b   1.000
_cell.length_c   1.000
_cell.angle_alpha   90.00
_cell.angle_beta   90.00
_cell.angle_gamma   90.00
#
_symmetry.space_group_name_H-M   'P 1'
#
loop_
_entity.id
_entity.type
_entity.pdbx_description
1 polymer ?
#
loop_
_entity_poly.entity_id
_entity_poly.type
_entity_poly.pdbx_seq_one_letter_code
_entity_poly.pdbx_strand_id
1 'polypeptide(L)'
;MDNATRYLGPTGFDPIMNKIANLLPKLGISVMGSRLLAVRGRKSGEWRTTMVNVMTAADGARYLVAPRGHTQWVRNLRVAGDGELRLGRKVESFTATEIADADKVPLLRLYLEKWGWEVGKFFEGVDKNATDAELAAIAPGFPVFRLA
;
A
#
# COMPACT_ATOMS: atom_id res chain seq x y z
N MET A 1 16.80 -10.92 4.03
CA MET A 1 15.47 -11.38 3.62
C MET A 1 15.36 -11.26 2.10
N ASP A 2 14.84 -12.28 1.46
CA ASP A 2 14.58 -12.26 0.03
C ASP A 2 13.44 -11.25 -0.28
N ASN A 3 13.65 -10.34 -1.21
CA ASN A 3 12.64 -9.35 -1.60
C ASN A 3 11.37 -10.02 -2.16
N ALA A 4 11.48 -11.16 -2.83
CA ALA A 4 10.32 -11.85 -3.38
C ALA A 4 9.35 -12.37 -2.30
N THR A 5 9.83 -12.60 -1.08
CA THR A 5 9.03 -13.09 0.05
C THR A 5 8.96 -12.11 1.21
N ARG A 6 9.44 -10.89 0.99
CA ARG A 6 9.53 -9.88 2.03
C ARG A 6 8.16 -9.60 2.67
N TYR A 7 8.12 -9.68 3.99
CA TYR A 7 6.95 -9.37 4.80
C TYR A 7 7.40 -8.77 6.12
N LEU A 8 7.05 -7.52 6.35
CA LEU A 8 7.29 -6.85 7.63
C LEU A 8 5.95 -6.83 8.38
N GLY A 9 5.83 -7.69 9.37
CA GLY A 9 4.65 -7.78 10.21
C GLY A 9 4.40 -6.50 10.99
N PRO A 10 3.29 -6.44 11.74
CA PRO A 10 3.01 -5.31 12.63
C PRO A 10 4.20 -5.14 13.56
N THR A 11 4.86 -4.00 13.48
CA THR A 11 5.88 -3.67 14.47
C THR A 11 5.17 -3.46 15.80
N GLY A 12 5.81 -3.77 16.92
CA GLY A 12 5.26 -3.52 18.25
C GLY A 12 4.95 -2.06 18.52
N PHE A 13 4.70 -1.32 17.46
CA PHE A 13 4.32 0.06 17.50
C PHE A 13 2.93 0.14 18.10
N ASP A 14 2.83 0.94 19.09
CA ASP A 14 1.72 1.18 19.97
C ASP A 14 0.35 0.82 19.35
N PRO A 15 -0.36 -0.21 19.87
CA PRO A 15 -1.70 -0.56 19.39
C PRO A 15 -2.70 0.59 19.44
N ILE A 16 -2.49 1.54 20.35
CA ILE A 16 -3.34 2.73 20.48
C ILE A 16 -3.16 3.64 19.27
N MET A 17 -1.93 3.84 18.82
CA MET A 17 -1.66 4.64 17.62
C MET A 17 -2.27 4.01 16.38
N ASN A 18 -2.20 2.69 16.25
CA ASN A 18 -2.86 1.98 15.15
C ASN A 18 -4.37 2.15 15.18
N LYS A 19 -4.99 2.10 16.36
CA LYS A 19 -6.43 2.32 16.51
C LYS A 19 -6.82 3.73 16.10
N ILE A 20 -6.05 4.74 16.52
CA ILE A 20 -6.31 6.14 16.16
C ILE A 20 -6.16 6.32 14.65
N ALA A 21 -5.08 5.81 14.06
CA ALA A 21 -4.82 5.90 12.63
C ALA A 21 -5.93 5.24 11.79
N ASN A 22 -6.47 4.11 12.26
CA ASN A 22 -7.59 3.43 11.59
C ASN A 22 -8.92 4.15 11.80
N LEU A 23 -9.09 4.88 12.89
CA LEU A 23 -10.31 5.59 13.21
C LEU A 23 -10.52 6.80 12.29
N LEU A 24 -9.46 7.54 11.95
CA LEU A 24 -9.55 8.75 11.15
C LEU A 24 -10.26 8.52 9.80
N PRO A 25 -9.90 7.51 8.99
CA PRO A 25 -10.64 7.23 7.76
C PRO A 25 -12.09 6.84 7.99
N LYS A 26 -12.41 6.17 9.10
CA LYS A 26 -13.79 5.81 9.44
C LYS A 26 -14.65 7.02 9.74
N LEU A 27 -14.04 8.09 10.24
CA LEU A 27 -14.72 9.37 10.50
C LEU A 27 -14.78 10.27 9.27
N GLY A 28 -14.27 9.81 8.12
CA GLY A 28 -14.25 10.59 6.90
C GLY A 28 -13.09 11.58 6.82
N ILE A 29 -12.09 11.43 7.68
CA ILE A 29 -10.91 12.31 7.73
C ILE A 29 -9.79 11.64 6.93
N SER A 30 -9.32 12.33 5.88
CA SER A 30 -8.19 11.88 5.08
C SER A 30 -6.94 12.64 5.48
N VAL A 31 -5.89 11.91 5.86
CA VAL A 31 -4.58 12.48 6.17
C VAL A 31 -3.64 12.06 5.04
N MET A 32 -3.26 13.00 4.17
CA MET A 32 -2.33 12.78 3.06
C MET A 32 -2.70 11.61 2.14
N GLY A 33 -3.98 11.49 1.80
CA GLY A 33 -4.47 10.44 0.91
C GLY A 33 -4.82 9.12 1.59
N SER A 34 -4.82 9.08 2.91
CA SER A 34 -5.20 7.87 3.66
C SER A 34 -6.63 7.44 3.38
N ARG A 35 -6.81 6.13 3.23
CA ARG A 35 -8.12 5.50 3.08
C ARG A 35 -8.13 4.19 3.86
N LEU A 36 -9.30 3.77 4.28
CA LEU A 36 -9.47 2.42 4.81
C LEU A 36 -9.69 1.48 3.62
N LEU A 37 -8.73 0.59 3.42
CA LEU A 37 -8.83 -0.45 2.40
C LEU A 37 -9.60 -1.62 2.97
N ALA A 38 -10.61 -2.08 2.24
CA ALA A 38 -11.34 -3.30 2.58
C ALA A 38 -11.19 -4.31 1.45
N VAL A 39 -10.75 -5.51 1.78
CA VAL A 39 -10.55 -6.61 0.84
C VAL A 39 -11.11 -7.89 1.47
N ARG A 40 -11.74 -8.75 0.67
CA ARG A 40 -12.22 -10.05 1.15
C ARG A 40 -11.04 -10.93 1.53
N GLY A 41 -11.11 -11.54 2.69
CA GLY A 41 -10.12 -12.53 3.12
C GLY A 41 -10.14 -13.75 2.21
N ARG A 42 -8.97 -14.17 1.73
CA ARG A 42 -8.85 -15.28 0.79
C ARG A 42 -9.25 -16.64 1.38
N LYS A 43 -9.33 -16.73 2.71
CA LYS A 43 -9.73 -17.96 3.41
C LYS A 43 -11.15 -17.89 3.95
N SER A 44 -11.52 -16.77 4.58
CA SER A 44 -12.81 -16.63 5.26
C SER A 44 -13.90 -16.00 4.40
N GLY A 45 -13.54 -15.24 3.37
CA GLY A 45 -14.46 -14.42 2.58
C GLY A 45 -14.98 -13.19 3.32
N GLU A 46 -14.55 -12.98 4.56
CA GLU A 46 -14.95 -11.82 5.36
C GLU A 46 -14.15 -10.58 4.94
N TRP A 47 -14.75 -9.41 5.08
CA TRP A 47 -14.07 -8.15 4.86
C TRP A 47 -12.93 -7.97 5.87
N ARG A 48 -11.74 -7.71 5.37
CA ARG A 48 -10.57 -7.36 6.16
C ARG A 48 -10.17 -5.94 5.82
N THR A 49 -9.93 -5.12 6.83
CA THR A 49 -9.63 -3.69 6.62
C THR A 49 -8.25 -3.34 7.14
N THR A 50 -7.61 -2.41 6.45
CA THR A 50 -6.34 -1.81 6.87
C THR A 50 -6.23 -0.40 6.29
N MET A 51 -5.41 0.42 6.90
CA MET A 51 -5.18 1.78 6.40
C MET A 51 -4.10 1.77 5.33
N VAL A 52 -4.33 2.49 4.24
CA VAL A 52 -3.39 2.64 3.13
C VAL A 52 -3.33 4.09 2.68
N ASN A 53 -2.25 4.45 2.00
CA ASN A 53 -2.15 5.71 1.27
C ASN A 53 -2.40 5.44 -0.21
N VAL A 54 -3.39 6.12 -0.77
CA VAL A 54 -3.68 6.02 -2.21
C VAL A 54 -2.82 7.02 -2.96
N MET A 55 -2.01 6.53 -3.88
CA MET A 55 -1.13 7.36 -4.70
C MET A 55 -1.80 7.68 -6.02
N THR A 56 -1.86 8.97 -6.37
CA THR A 56 -2.38 9.42 -7.65
C THR A 56 -1.23 9.94 -8.49
N ALA A 57 -1.02 9.37 -9.68
CA ALA A 57 -0.01 9.81 -10.62
C ALA A 57 -0.50 11.04 -11.41
N ALA A 58 0.41 11.66 -12.16
CA ALA A 58 0.11 12.88 -12.92
C ALA A 58 -1.00 12.68 -13.97
N ASP A 59 -1.14 11.47 -14.50
CA ASP A 59 -2.18 11.11 -15.48
C ASP A 59 -3.53 10.76 -14.82
N GLY A 60 -3.62 10.85 -13.50
CA GLY A 60 -4.82 10.51 -12.74
C GLY A 60 -4.94 9.04 -12.35
N ALA A 61 -4.05 8.19 -12.81
CA ALA A 61 -4.04 6.78 -12.41
C ALA A 61 -3.72 6.65 -10.91
N ARG A 62 -4.40 5.73 -10.23
CA ARG A 62 -4.24 5.53 -8.79
C ARG A 62 -3.59 4.19 -8.50
N TYR A 63 -2.78 4.17 -7.45
CA TYR A 63 -1.99 3.00 -7.08
C TYR A 63 -1.99 2.78 -5.58
N LEU A 64 -1.85 1.52 -5.18
CA LEU A 64 -1.51 1.13 -3.81
C LEU A 64 -0.12 0.52 -3.81
N VAL A 65 0.76 1.02 -2.96
CA VAL A 65 2.10 0.47 -2.74
C VAL A 65 2.13 -0.17 -1.36
N ALA A 66 2.69 -1.38 -1.27
CA ALA A 66 2.80 -2.11 -0.01
C ALA A 66 4.23 -1.98 0.55
N PRO A 67 4.51 -0.99 1.43
CA PRO A 67 5.86 -0.77 1.93
C PRO A 67 6.35 -1.89 2.85
N ARG A 68 5.44 -2.65 3.43
CA ARG A 68 5.77 -3.80 4.29
C ARG A 68 5.92 -5.11 3.53
N GLY A 69 5.77 -5.09 2.20
CA GLY A 69 5.94 -6.27 1.36
C GLY A 69 4.65 -7.07 1.17
N HIS A 70 4.79 -8.39 1.11
CA HIS A 70 3.69 -9.32 0.79
C HIS A 70 2.81 -9.59 2.02
N THR A 71 2.13 -8.57 2.49
CA THR A 71 1.27 -8.61 3.68
C THR A 71 -0.06 -9.32 3.41
N GLN A 72 -0.89 -9.44 4.43
CA GLN A 72 -2.18 -10.13 4.29
C GLN A 72 -3.09 -9.45 3.27
N TRP A 73 -3.18 -8.10 3.28
CA TRP A 73 -4.03 -7.41 2.33
C TRP A 73 -3.55 -7.59 0.89
N VAL A 74 -2.23 -7.65 0.67
CA VAL A 74 -1.65 -7.90 -0.65
C VAL A 74 -2.06 -9.28 -1.16
N ARG A 75 -1.92 -10.29 -0.31
CA ARG A 75 -2.27 -11.68 -0.66
C ARG A 75 -3.77 -11.82 -0.92
N ASN A 76 -4.59 -11.18 -0.09
CA ASN A 76 -6.04 -11.18 -0.28
C ASN A 76 -6.43 -10.49 -1.58
N LEU A 77 -5.83 -9.34 -1.88
CA LEU A 77 -6.14 -8.58 -3.08
C LEU A 77 -5.75 -9.33 -4.36
N ARG A 78 -4.63 -10.06 -4.33
CA ARG A 78 -4.23 -10.91 -5.47
C ARG A 78 -5.28 -11.97 -5.79
N VAL A 79 -5.91 -12.53 -4.79
CA VAL A 79 -6.95 -13.55 -4.97
C VAL A 79 -8.27 -12.90 -5.37
N ALA A 80 -8.67 -11.84 -4.69
CA ALA A 80 -9.96 -11.17 -4.91
C ALA A 80 -10.00 -10.38 -6.23
N GLY A 81 -8.92 -9.68 -6.57
CA GLY A 81 -8.86 -8.83 -7.77
C GLY A 81 -9.62 -7.52 -7.64
N ASP A 82 -10.32 -7.31 -6.53
CA ASP A 82 -11.11 -6.11 -6.28
C ASP A 82 -11.19 -5.83 -4.77
N GLY A 83 -11.72 -4.66 -4.44
CA GLY A 83 -11.91 -4.26 -3.06
C GLY A 83 -12.66 -2.95 -2.97
N GLU A 84 -12.61 -2.34 -1.78
CA GLU A 84 -13.23 -1.05 -1.52
C GLU A 84 -12.26 -0.11 -0.83
N LEU A 85 -12.31 1.16 -1.21
CA LEU A 85 -11.69 2.24 -0.46
C LEU A 85 -12.80 2.96 0.30
N ARG A 86 -12.62 3.07 1.61
CA ARG A 86 -13.63 3.68 2.49
C ARG A 86 -13.08 4.93 3.15
N LEU A 87 -13.89 5.98 3.19
CA LEU A 87 -13.59 7.22 3.89
C LEU A 87 -14.89 7.72 4.54
N GLY A 88 -15.02 7.52 5.84
CA GLY A 88 -16.27 7.76 6.55
C GLY A 88 -17.37 6.86 6.00
N ARG A 89 -18.46 7.48 5.52
CA ARG A 89 -19.58 6.77 4.89
C ARG A 89 -19.39 6.55 3.40
N LYS A 90 -18.36 7.16 2.79
CA LYS A 90 -18.09 7.00 1.38
C LYS A 90 -17.40 5.67 1.14
N VAL A 91 -17.93 4.90 0.19
CA VAL A 91 -17.37 3.62 -0.22
C VAL A 91 -17.16 3.67 -1.72
N GLU A 92 -15.94 3.41 -2.14
CA GLU A 92 -15.58 3.35 -3.55
C GLU A 92 -15.06 1.96 -3.88
N SER A 93 -15.78 1.24 -4.74
CA SER A 93 -15.33 -0.07 -5.23
C SER A 93 -14.28 0.12 -6.32
N PHE A 94 -13.31 -0.77 -6.37
CA PHE A 94 -12.26 -0.74 -7.39
C PHE A 94 -11.91 -2.16 -7.83
N THR A 95 -11.33 -2.26 -9.03
CA THR A 95 -10.61 -3.45 -9.48
C THR A 95 -9.12 -3.17 -9.39
N ALA A 96 -8.32 -4.19 -9.15
CA ALA A 96 -6.88 -4.05 -8.97
C ALA A 96 -6.12 -4.91 -9.96
N THR A 97 -5.07 -4.33 -10.53
CA THR A 97 -4.12 -5.04 -11.38
C THR A 97 -2.73 -4.89 -10.77
N GLU A 98 -2.09 -6.01 -10.47
CA GLU A 98 -0.74 -5.97 -9.92
C GLU A 98 0.27 -5.54 -10.99
N ILE A 99 1.16 -4.62 -10.62
CA ILE A 99 2.18 -4.07 -11.52
C ILE A 99 3.38 -5.02 -11.54
N ALA A 100 3.89 -5.32 -12.74
CA ALA A 100 5.10 -6.11 -12.90
C ALA A 100 6.32 -5.39 -12.31
N ASP A 101 7.27 -6.15 -11.77
CA ASP A 101 8.47 -5.58 -11.14
C ASP A 101 9.21 -4.63 -12.07
N ALA A 102 9.28 -4.94 -13.36
CA ALA A 102 9.97 -4.11 -14.35
C ALA A 102 9.33 -2.71 -14.52
N ASP A 103 8.08 -2.55 -14.14
CA ASP A 103 7.33 -1.30 -14.31
C ASP A 103 7.20 -0.47 -13.03
N LYS A 104 7.79 -0.94 -11.93
CA LYS A 104 7.62 -0.33 -10.61
C LYS A 104 8.50 0.89 -10.35
N VAL A 105 9.64 1.03 -11.03
CA VAL A 105 10.64 2.07 -10.67
C VAL A 105 10.03 3.46 -10.57
N PRO A 106 9.31 3.99 -11.59
CA PRO A 106 8.75 5.33 -11.47
C PRO A 106 7.68 5.44 -10.39
N LEU A 107 6.96 4.36 -10.12
CA LEU A 107 5.92 4.33 -9.09
C LEU A 107 6.50 4.32 -7.69
N LEU A 108 7.57 3.57 -7.45
CA LEU A 108 8.29 3.57 -6.18
C LEU A 108 8.95 4.92 -5.91
N ARG A 109 9.51 5.55 -6.94
CA ARG A 109 10.08 6.90 -6.82
C ARG A 109 9.01 7.91 -6.41
N LEU A 110 7.87 7.90 -7.08
CA LEU A 110 6.75 8.78 -6.74
C LEU A 110 6.25 8.55 -5.31
N TYR A 111 6.16 7.29 -4.90
CA TYR A 111 5.74 6.93 -3.55
C TYR A 111 6.70 7.48 -2.50
N LEU A 112 8.00 7.35 -2.72
CA LEU A 112 9.02 7.88 -1.81
C LEU A 112 9.02 9.41 -1.78
N GLU A 113 8.76 10.07 -2.90
CA GLU A 113 8.62 11.52 -2.94
C GLU A 113 7.47 12.01 -2.07
N LYS A 114 6.35 11.28 -2.08
CA LYS A 114 5.15 11.68 -1.34
C LYS A 114 5.20 11.30 0.15
N TRP A 115 5.67 10.10 0.46
CA TRP A 115 5.59 9.55 1.82
C TRP A 115 6.91 9.02 2.36
N GLY A 116 8.05 9.32 1.73
CA GLY A 116 9.35 8.86 2.19
C GLY A 116 9.65 9.21 3.64
N TRP A 117 9.18 10.36 4.10
CA TRP A 117 9.32 10.80 5.48
C TRP A 117 8.58 9.89 6.48
N GLU A 118 7.53 9.22 6.04
CA GLU A 118 6.70 8.33 6.86
C GLU A 118 7.15 6.88 6.74
N VAL A 119 7.46 6.44 5.52
CA VAL A 119 7.71 5.03 5.22
C VAL A 119 9.17 4.70 4.88
N GLY A 120 10.04 5.68 4.87
CA GLY A 120 11.45 5.51 4.48
C GLY A 120 12.17 4.40 5.24
N LYS A 121 11.79 4.18 6.50
CA LYS A 121 12.37 3.11 7.32
C LYS A 121 12.13 1.71 6.75
N PHE A 122 11.11 1.51 5.92
CA PHE A 122 10.83 0.23 5.29
C PHE A 122 11.67 0.00 4.03
N PHE A 123 12.32 1.04 3.51
CA PHE A 123 13.08 1.01 2.26
C PHE A 123 14.59 0.79 2.47
N GLU A 124 15.02 0.48 3.69
CA GLU A 124 16.40 0.04 4.01
C GLU A 124 17.49 0.89 3.37
N GLY A 125 17.44 2.22 3.59
CA GLY A 125 18.44 3.15 3.07
C GLY A 125 18.21 3.61 1.65
N VAL A 126 17.18 3.12 0.98
CA VAL A 126 16.76 3.60 -0.33
C VAL A 126 15.76 4.73 -0.12
N ASP A 127 15.98 5.87 -0.78
CA ASP A 127 15.13 7.04 -0.66
C ASP A 127 14.73 7.58 -2.04
N LYS A 128 14.04 8.73 -2.06
CA LYS A 128 13.60 9.37 -3.31
C LYS A 128 14.75 9.73 -4.26
N ASN A 129 15.98 9.79 -3.77
CA ASN A 129 17.18 10.11 -4.57
C ASN A 129 17.89 8.83 -5.05
N ALA A 130 17.37 7.66 -4.75
CA ALA A 130 17.93 6.40 -5.21
C ALA A 130 17.99 6.33 -6.74
N THR A 131 18.98 5.60 -7.25
CA THR A 131 19.06 5.38 -8.70
C THR A 131 17.95 4.42 -9.16
N ASP A 132 17.68 4.41 -10.46
CA ASP A 132 16.72 3.46 -11.04
C ASP A 132 17.15 2.02 -10.77
N ALA A 133 18.46 1.74 -10.84
CA ALA A 133 18.99 0.42 -10.55
C ALA A 133 18.72 -0.01 -9.10
N GLU A 134 18.87 0.91 -8.14
CA GLU A 134 18.58 0.64 -6.73
C GLU A 134 17.10 0.35 -6.52
N LEU A 135 16.20 1.13 -7.14
CA LEU A 135 14.76 0.91 -7.05
C LEU A 135 14.36 -0.39 -7.74
N ALA A 136 14.95 -0.71 -8.89
CA ALA A 136 14.69 -1.96 -9.59
C ALA A 136 15.11 -3.17 -8.74
N ALA A 137 16.21 -3.06 -8.01
CA ALA A 137 16.71 -4.15 -7.16
C ALA A 137 15.75 -4.49 -6.02
N ILE A 138 15.07 -3.50 -5.45
CA ILE A 138 14.15 -3.72 -4.33
C ILE A 138 12.71 -3.98 -4.78
N ALA A 139 12.39 -3.73 -6.04
CA ALA A 139 11.01 -3.77 -6.56
C ALA A 139 10.24 -5.07 -6.21
N PRO A 140 10.83 -6.27 -6.28
CA PRO A 140 10.08 -7.49 -5.92
C PRO A 140 9.57 -7.53 -4.48
N GLY A 141 10.19 -6.77 -3.59
CA GLY A 141 9.79 -6.70 -2.17
C GLY A 141 8.71 -5.66 -1.87
N PHE A 142 8.26 -4.91 -2.88
CA PHE A 142 7.29 -3.81 -2.72
C PHE A 142 6.14 -3.98 -3.73
N PRO A 143 5.14 -4.81 -3.39
CA PRO A 143 3.97 -4.99 -4.26
C PRO A 143 3.28 -3.66 -4.59
N VAL A 144 2.87 -3.51 -5.83
CA VAL A 144 2.15 -2.32 -6.32
C VAL A 144 0.92 -2.78 -7.11
N PHE A 145 -0.21 -2.15 -6.85
CA PHE A 145 -1.46 -2.40 -7.58
C PHE A 145 -1.97 -1.11 -8.21
N ARG A 146 -2.40 -1.21 -9.45
CA ARG A 146 -3.14 -0.14 -10.10
C ARG A 146 -4.63 -0.35 -9.84
N LEU A 147 -5.33 0.74 -9.49
CA LEU A 147 -6.77 0.73 -9.23
C LEU A 147 -7.54 1.28 -10.43
N ALA A 148 -8.60 0.60 -10.80
CA ALA A 148 -9.49 1.05 -11.86
C ALA A 148 -10.94 1.18 -11.38
#